data_9e36ba32b571b05603cfe25f10800a21
#
_entry.id   9e36ba32b571b05603cfe25f10800a21
#
_cell.length_a   1.000
_cell.length_b   1.000
_cell.length_c   1.000
_cell.angle_alpha   90.00
_cell.angle_beta   90.00
_cell.angle_gamma   90.00
#
_symmetry.space_group_name_H-M   'P 1'
#
loop_
_entity.id
_entity.type
_entity.pdbx_description
1 polymer ?
#
loop_
_entity_poly.entity_id
_entity_poly.type
_entity_poly.pdbx_seq_one_letter_code
_entity_poly.pdbx_strand_id
1 'polypeptide(L)'
;MKKTASYKALLIALFLLSPALLWAQAITGRVTDAVTGKPLQQVSVYFDGTYQGTVTDSLGNFTLNNTVKTSSPLVVSFMGYQSQKISSYTDVSLNIALNRKVIELAEITIGADEISRPKAMKIFLKEFIGEDTKDCVIDNADEIYFRYNKKKDLIMADAEKPLIITNRALGYKITFFLTSFTNTPSQTIYKGNYFFTEDIAGLKPAKVKAIMKARDEAYYGSRMHFIRALWANELEKNFFAVYRTPRGRVGNSNTYNLQASNKVGFDDIVQIADTQKFIMLAKDADANNEKLNGNEVFITYKNGNDSFLGQEDGYTGVMIDQNGFHDEGLEWKGNMSVYRISMLLPFEFMPSK
;
A
#
# COMPACT_ATOMS: atom_id res chain seq x y z
N MET A 1 -9.66 -57.38 28.92
CA MET A 1 -8.73 -56.38 28.36
C MET A 1 -9.11 -55.84 26.96
N LYS A 2 -10.28 -56.16 26.36
CA LYS A 2 -10.65 -55.65 25.00
C LYS A 2 -11.56 -54.41 24.99
N LYS A 3 -12.10 -53.96 26.11
CA LYS A 3 -13.03 -52.80 26.16
C LYS A 3 -12.33 -51.43 26.26
N THR A 4 -11.13 -51.36 26.81
CA THR A 4 -10.39 -50.08 26.99
C THR A 4 -9.76 -49.54 25.72
N ALA A 5 -9.49 -50.39 24.71
CA ALA A 5 -8.98 -49.97 23.42
C ALA A 5 -10.02 -49.22 22.58
N SER A 6 -11.31 -49.60 22.72
CA SER A 6 -12.41 -49.02 21.95
C SER A 6 -12.71 -47.56 22.33
N TYR A 7 -12.61 -47.19 23.60
CA TYR A 7 -12.84 -45.82 24.06
C TYR A 7 -11.74 -44.86 23.65
N LYS A 8 -10.47 -45.34 23.62
CA LYS A 8 -9.36 -44.54 23.13
C LYS A 8 -9.46 -44.22 21.63
N ALA A 9 -9.89 -45.21 20.84
CA ALA A 9 -10.13 -45.01 19.41
C ALA A 9 -11.32 -44.05 19.16
N LEU A 10 -12.38 -44.15 19.96
CA LEU A 10 -13.54 -43.24 19.87
C LEU A 10 -13.15 -41.78 20.27
N LEU A 11 -12.36 -41.61 21.32
CA LEU A 11 -11.86 -40.28 21.74
C LEU A 11 -10.92 -39.66 20.73
N ILE A 12 -10.05 -40.45 20.09
CA ILE A 12 -9.16 -39.99 19.01
C ILE A 12 -9.99 -39.59 17.76
N ALA A 13 -11.01 -40.40 17.42
CA ALA A 13 -11.92 -40.08 16.32
C ALA A 13 -12.73 -38.80 16.59
N LEU A 14 -13.18 -38.57 17.83
CA LEU A 14 -13.90 -37.37 18.24
C LEU A 14 -12.98 -36.12 18.21
N PHE A 15 -11.69 -36.26 18.52
CA PHE A 15 -10.70 -35.20 18.45
C PHE A 15 -10.29 -34.85 16.99
N LEU A 16 -10.29 -35.85 16.10
CA LEU A 16 -10.05 -35.69 14.67
C LEU A 16 -11.26 -35.13 13.90
N LEU A 17 -12.49 -35.26 14.47
CA LEU A 17 -13.70 -34.66 13.93
C LEU A 17 -14.03 -33.28 14.51
N SER A 18 -13.19 -32.75 15.41
CA SER A 18 -13.29 -31.36 15.83
C SER A 18 -12.93 -30.49 14.59
N PRO A 19 -13.91 -29.88 13.88
CA PRO A 19 -13.55 -28.91 12.86
C PRO A 19 -12.79 -27.84 13.62
N ALA A 20 -11.55 -27.62 13.25
CA ALA A 20 -10.86 -26.39 13.61
C ALA A 20 -11.71 -25.27 13.01
N LEU A 21 -12.62 -24.72 13.81
CA LEU A 21 -13.35 -23.50 13.49
C LEU A 21 -12.27 -22.42 13.40
N LEU A 22 -11.70 -22.26 12.22
CA LEU A 22 -10.98 -21.07 11.80
C LEU A 22 -12.01 -19.94 11.84
N TRP A 23 -12.18 -19.37 13.01
CA TRP A 23 -12.96 -18.15 13.14
C TRP A 23 -12.16 -17.09 12.40
N ALA A 24 -12.54 -16.82 11.16
CA ALA A 24 -12.20 -15.58 10.53
C ALA A 24 -12.76 -14.49 11.45
N GLN A 25 -11.88 -13.76 12.13
CA GLN A 25 -12.29 -12.74 13.07
C GLN A 25 -12.89 -11.59 12.26
N ALA A 26 -14.22 -11.49 12.24
CA ALA A 26 -14.92 -10.42 11.57
C ALA A 26 -14.77 -9.14 12.42
N ILE A 27 -14.34 -8.08 11.77
CA ILE A 27 -14.38 -6.74 12.35
C ILE A 27 -15.75 -6.16 12.05
N THR A 28 -16.46 -5.77 13.10
CA THR A 28 -17.74 -5.11 12.97
C THR A 28 -17.65 -3.67 13.43
N GLY A 29 -18.62 -2.85 13.10
CA GLY A 29 -18.65 -1.50 13.63
C GLY A 29 -19.79 -0.67 13.07
N ARG A 30 -19.80 0.59 13.48
CA ARG A 30 -20.77 1.59 13.06
C ARG A 30 -20.09 2.88 12.69
N VAL A 31 -20.51 3.49 11.59
CA VAL A 31 -19.99 4.79 11.13
C VAL A 31 -21.07 5.85 11.22
N THR A 32 -20.72 7.00 11.80
CA THR A 32 -21.61 8.14 12.01
C THR A 32 -20.96 9.46 11.56
N ASP A 33 -21.76 10.47 11.32
CA ASP A 33 -21.28 11.85 11.16
C ASP A 33 -20.91 12.41 12.53
N ALA A 34 -19.68 12.91 12.68
CA ALA A 34 -19.12 13.35 13.97
C ALA A 34 -19.87 14.54 14.59
N VAL A 35 -20.56 15.37 13.79
CA VAL A 35 -21.28 16.55 14.26
C VAL A 35 -22.71 16.21 14.64
N THR A 36 -23.39 15.43 13.79
CA THR A 36 -24.83 15.18 13.93
C THR A 36 -25.15 13.85 14.62
N GLY A 37 -24.18 12.95 14.76
CA GLY A 37 -24.37 11.59 15.27
C GLY A 37 -25.21 10.69 14.35
N LYS A 38 -25.64 11.17 13.17
CA LYS A 38 -26.45 10.38 12.24
C LYS A 38 -25.63 9.27 11.59
N PRO A 39 -26.22 8.08 11.37
CA PRO A 39 -25.54 7.01 10.67
C PRO A 39 -25.23 7.41 9.22
N LEU A 40 -24.06 6.95 8.74
CA LEU A 40 -23.63 7.16 7.37
C LEU A 40 -23.71 5.84 6.59
N GLN A 41 -24.57 5.82 5.57
CA GLN A 41 -24.75 4.69 4.66
C GLN A 41 -23.76 4.75 3.49
N GLN A 42 -23.37 3.58 2.95
CA GLN A 42 -22.46 3.46 1.79
C GLN A 42 -21.07 4.03 2.05
N VAL A 43 -20.62 4.05 3.30
CA VAL A 43 -19.24 4.36 3.66
C VAL A 43 -18.38 3.17 3.29
N SER A 44 -17.30 3.37 2.56
CA SER A 44 -16.32 2.33 2.25
C SER A 44 -15.44 2.05 3.46
N VAL A 45 -15.37 0.78 3.88
CA VAL A 45 -14.53 0.28 4.97
C VAL A 45 -13.67 -0.85 4.40
N TYR A 46 -12.35 -0.66 4.37
CA TYR A 46 -11.45 -1.61 3.69
C TYR A 46 -10.05 -1.58 4.28
N PHE A 47 -9.29 -2.66 4.09
CA PHE A 47 -7.85 -2.66 4.34
C PHE A 47 -7.12 -2.07 3.12
N ASP A 48 -6.29 -1.05 3.38
CA ASP A 48 -5.55 -0.35 2.33
C ASP A 48 -4.69 -1.31 1.50
N GLY A 49 -4.77 -1.21 0.18
CA GLY A 49 -3.99 -2.03 -0.74
C GLY A 49 -4.39 -3.51 -0.83
N THR A 50 -5.60 -3.89 -0.38
CA THR A 50 -6.08 -5.28 -0.37
C THR A 50 -7.36 -5.47 -1.19
N TYR A 51 -7.83 -6.73 -1.29
CA TYR A 51 -9.18 -7.05 -1.79
C TYR A 51 -10.28 -6.91 -0.73
N GLN A 52 -9.90 -6.73 0.53
CA GLN A 52 -10.84 -6.81 1.63
C GLN A 52 -11.48 -5.46 1.88
N GLY A 53 -12.76 -5.38 1.58
CA GLY A 53 -13.57 -4.19 1.80
C GLY A 53 -15.04 -4.52 1.92
N THR A 54 -15.79 -3.60 2.51
CA THR A 54 -17.24 -3.63 2.66
C THR A 54 -17.77 -2.21 2.63
N VAL A 55 -19.09 -2.07 2.66
CA VAL A 55 -19.76 -0.76 2.81
C VAL A 55 -20.76 -0.80 3.97
N THR A 56 -21.04 0.35 4.56
CA THR A 56 -22.03 0.44 5.64
C THR A 56 -23.45 0.35 5.11
N ASP A 57 -24.32 -0.26 5.92
CA ASP A 57 -25.78 -0.33 5.70
C ASP A 57 -26.49 1.02 6.01
N SER A 58 -27.82 1.03 5.93
CA SER A 58 -28.64 2.22 6.22
C SER A 58 -28.58 2.70 7.67
N LEU A 59 -28.16 1.84 8.59
CA LEU A 59 -27.96 2.15 10.01
C LEU A 59 -26.50 2.51 10.33
N GLY A 60 -25.64 2.57 9.29
CA GLY A 60 -24.23 2.85 9.41
C GLY A 60 -23.39 1.65 9.86
N ASN A 61 -23.96 0.45 9.99
CA ASN A 61 -23.22 -0.73 10.45
C ASN A 61 -22.45 -1.37 9.30
N PHE A 62 -21.31 -1.98 9.63
CA PHE A 62 -20.52 -2.79 8.71
C PHE A 62 -20.05 -4.08 9.35
N THR A 63 -19.75 -5.05 8.52
CA THR A 63 -19.04 -6.30 8.88
C THR A 63 -17.98 -6.53 7.80
N LEU A 64 -16.72 -6.64 8.22
CA LEU A 64 -15.58 -6.94 7.37
C LEU A 64 -14.93 -8.23 7.83
N ASN A 65 -14.91 -9.23 6.96
CA ASN A 65 -14.23 -10.49 7.25
C ASN A 65 -12.73 -10.30 7.05
N ASN A 66 -11.95 -10.42 8.13
CA ASN A 66 -10.50 -10.38 8.06
C ASN A 66 -9.95 -11.76 7.75
N THR A 67 -9.79 -12.08 6.47
CA THR A 67 -9.29 -13.39 6.01
C THR A 67 -7.77 -13.41 5.82
N VAL A 68 -7.12 -12.25 5.77
CA VAL A 68 -5.67 -12.11 5.58
C VAL A 68 -5.09 -11.34 6.77
N LYS A 69 -4.08 -11.93 7.40
CA LYS A 69 -3.30 -11.24 8.43
C LYS A 69 -2.43 -10.17 7.76
N THR A 70 -2.94 -8.96 7.70
CA THR A 70 -2.19 -7.80 7.20
C THR A 70 -2.00 -6.77 8.30
N SER A 71 -0.91 -6.02 8.21
CA SER A 71 -0.66 -4.84 9.04
C SER A 71 -1.14 -3.55 8.37
N SER A 72 -1.69 -3.68 7.17
CA SER A 72 -2.28 -2.55 6.46
C SER A 72 -3.42 -1.94 7.27
N PRO A 73 -3.51 -0.60 7.38
CA PRO A 73 -4.53 0.06 8.16
C PRO A 73 -5.94 -0.22 7.62
N LEU A 74 -6.90 -0.31 8.52
CA LEU A 74 -8.30 -0.24 8.17
C LEU A 74 -8.63 1.21 7.83
N VAL A 75 -9.13 1.45 6.62
CA VAL A 75 -9.51 2.77 6.12
C VAL A 75 -11.01 2.88 6.04
N VAL A 76 -11.53 4.01 6.53
CA VAL A 76 -12.94 4.36 6.45
C VAL A 76 -13.05 5.63 5.64
N SER A 77 -13.65 5.55 4.46
CA SER A 77 -13.72 6.65 3.50
C SER A 77 -15.15 6.89 3.02
N PHE A 78 -15.55 8.16 3.02
CA PHE A 78 -16.84 8.57 2.49
C PHE A 78 -16.73 9.92 1.76
N MET A 79 -17.48 10.08 0.69
CA MET A 79 -17.48 11.32 -0.10
C MET A 79 -17.89 12.51 0.77
N GLY A 80 -17.13 13.60 0.71
CA GLY A 80 -17.37 14.81 1.53
C GLY A 80 -16.87 14.71 2.98
N TYR A 81 -16.20 13.60 3.36
CA TYR A 81 -15.63 13.40 4.69
C TYR A 81 -14.11 13.16 4.63
N GLN A 82 -13.44 13.43 5.72
CA GLN A 82 -12.03 13.09 5.89
C GLN A 82 -11.92 11.59 6.10
N SER A 83 -11.10 10.90 5.30
CA SER A 83 -10.82 9.48 5.51
C SER A 83 -10.09 9.27 6.83
N GLN A 84 -10.50 8.24 7.57
CA GLN A 84 -9.87 7.84 8.81
C GLN A 84 -9.11 6.55 8.63
N LYS A 85 -7.84 6.52 9.07
CA LYS A 85 -7.01 5.32 9.13
C LYS A 85 -6.98 4.79 10.56
N ILE A 86 -7.18 3.49 10.72
CA ILE A 86 -7.17 2.79 12.01
C ILE A 86 -6.11 1.69 11.91
N SER A 87 -4.99 1.89 12.60
CA SER A 87 -3.87 0.94 12.60
C SER A 87 -3.97 -0.12 13.70
N SER A 88 -4.77 0.13 14.74
CA SER A 88 -5.05 -0.83 15.81
C SER A 88 -6.54 -1.13 15.86
N TYR A 89 -6.90 -2.37 15.55
CA TYR A 89 -8.27 -2.87 15.52
C TYR A 89 -8.39 -4.21 16.27
N THR A 90 -7.84 -4.23 17.49
CA THR A 90 -7.96 -5.36 18.41
C THR A 90 -9.39 -5.55 18.91
N ASP A 91 -10.20 -4.50 18.84
CA ASP A 91 -11.59 -4.52 19.24
C ASP A 91 -12.47 -5.14 18.16
N VAL A 92 -13.34 -6.04 18.58
CA VAL A 92 -14.28 -6.76 17.70
C VAL A 92 -15.37 -5.84 17.15
N SER A 93 -15.58 -4.65 17.77
CA SER A 93 -16.58 -3.67 17.35
C SER A 93 -16.03 -2.25 17.42
N LEU A 94 -16.08 -1.53 16.31
CA LEU A 94 -15.57 -0.18 16.13
C LEU A 94 -16.71 0.84 16.06
N ASN A 95 -16.60 1.94 16.80
CA ASN A 95 -17.47 3.09 16.65
C ASN A 95 -16.67 4.23 16.02
N ILE A 96 -17.03 4.60 14.79
CA ILE A 96 -16.25 5.52 13.96
C ILE A 96 -17.09 6.76 13.67
N ALA A 97 -16.58 7.93 14.02
CA ALA A 97 -17.21 9.20 13.74
C ALA A 97 -16.38 9.95 12.70
N LEU A 98 -16.93 10.16 11.51
CA LEU A 98 -16.25 10.86 10.43
C LEU A 98 -16.51 12.36 10.48
N ASN A 99 -15.45 13.15 10.34
CA ASN A 99 -15.50 14.58 10.18
C ASN A 99 -15.70 14.96 8.71
N ARG A 100 -16.54 15.95 8.46
CA ARG A 100 -16.70 16.49 7.11
C ARG A 100 -15.39 17.11 6.62
N LYS A 101 -15.08 16.88 5.35
CA LYS A 101 -13.94 17.55 4.71
C LYS A 101 -14.28 19.03 4.57
N VAL A 102 -13.58 19.89 5.27
CA VAL A 102 -13.65 21.33 5.04
C VAL A 102 -12.89 21.58 3.75
N ILE A 103 -13.62 21.84 2.68
CA ILE A 103 -13.02 22.36 1.46
C ILE A 103 -12.75 23.83 1.76
N GLU A 104 -11.54 24.16 2.18
CA GLU A 104 -11.10 25.56 2.09
C GLU A 104 -11.14 25.90 0.60
N LEU A 105 -12.12 26.70 0.24
CA LEU A 105 -12.13 27.41 -1.03
C LEU A 105 -10.94 28.37 -0.95
N ALA A 106 -9.72 27.86 -1.17
CA ALA A 106 -8.59 28.71 -1.46
C ALA A 106 -9.06 29.60 -2.60
N GLU A 107 -9.07 30.90 -2.35
CA GLU A 107 -9.45 31.95 -3.29
C GLU A 107 -8.82 31.59 -4.66
N ILE A 108 -9.64 31.04 -5.54
CA ILE A 108 -9.21 30.75 -6.91
C ILE A 108 -8.99 32.14 -7.49
N THR A 109 -7.77 32.64 -7.40
CA THR A 109 -7.35 33.78 -8.19
C THR A 109 -7.48 33.31 -9.64
N ILE A 110 -8.62 33.63 -10.26
CA ILE A 110 -8.83 33.50 -11.70
C ILE A 110 -7.86 34.47 -12.35
N GLY A 111 -6.61 34.05 -12.48
CA GLY A 111 -5.54 34.76 -13.13
C GLY A 111 -5.19 34.08 -14.44
N ALA A 112 -4.63 34.83 -15.39
CA ALA A 112 -4.27 34.41 -16.75
C ALA A 112 -3.22 33.26 -16.86
N ASP A 113 -3.02 32.48 -15.80
CA ASP A 113 -1.98 31.48 -15.62
C ASP A 113 -2.54 30.06 -15.58
N GLU A 114 -3.59 29.77 -16.36
CA GLU A 114 -4.20 28.46 -16.39
C GLU A 114 -3.41 27.45 -17.24
N ILE A 115 -3.12 26.29 -16.68
CA ILE A 115 -2.74 25.13 -17.48
C ILE A 115 -3.99 24.55 -18.14
N SER A 116 -3.94 24.26 -19.44
CA SER A 116 -5.10 23.63 -20.09
C SER A 116 -5.36 22.23 -19.49
N ARG A 117 -6.65 21.89 -19.26
CA ARG A 117 -7.03 20.58 -18.74
C ARG A 117 -6.39 19.39 -19.51
N PRO A 118 -6.35 19.37 -20.87
CA PRO A 118 -5.69 18.29 -21.58
C PRO A 118 -4.20 18.14 -21.24
N LYS A 119 -3.49 19.28 -21.07
CA LYS A 119 -2.07 19.26 -20.70
C LYS A 119 -1.87 18.75 -19.27
N ALA A 120 -2.65 19.25 -18.32
CA ALA A 120 -2.61 18.80 -16.94
C ALA A 120 -2.95 17.31 -16.82
N MET A 121 -4.01 16.85 -17.51
CA MET A 121 -4.43 15.46 -17.54
C MET A 121 -3.33 14.56 -18.13
N LYS A 122 -2.66 14.96 -19.20
CA LYS A 122 -1.55 14.19 -19.79
C LYS A 122 -0.43 13.98 -18.78
N ILE A 123 -0.05 15.03 -18.04
CA ILE A 123 0.97 14.94 -17.00
C ILE A 123 0.50 14.05 -15.86
N PHE A 124 -0.74 14.27 -15.39
CA PHE A 124 -1.33 13.47 -14.32
C PHE A 124 -1.36 11.98 -14.67
N LEU A 125 -1.84 11.61 -15.84
CA LEU A 125 -1.90 10.20 -16.26
C LEU A 125 -0.51 9.59 -16.33
N LYS A 126 0.48 10.29 -16.91
CA LYS A 126 1.85 9.80 -16.96
C LYS A 126 2.42 9.55 -15.58
N GLU A 127 2.26 10.52 -14.68
CA GLU A 127 2.90 10.50 -13.37
C GLU A 127 2.15 9.68 -12.32
N PHE A 128 0.84 9.51 -12.49
CA PHE A 128 -0.01 8.75 -11.56
C PHE A 128 -0.23 7.30 -12.03
N ILE A 129 -0.67 7.11 -13.27
CA ILE A 129 -0.91 5.77 -13.82
C ILE A 129 0.39 5.10 -14.26
N GLY A 130 1.26 5.84 -14.97
CA GLY A 130 2.49 5.36 -15.57
C GLY A 130 2.56 5.65 -17.06
N GLU A 131 3.65 5.22 -17.71
CA GLU A 131 3.88 5.53 -19.14
C GLU A 131 2.96 4.75 -20.08
N ASP A 132 2.66 3.49 -19.79
CA ASP A 132 1.74 2.67 -20.57
C ASP A 132 0.32 2.70 -20.00
N THR A 133 -0.47 3.65 -20.49
CA THR A 133 -1.85 3.86 -20.05
C THR A 133 -2.90 3.13 -20.88
N LYS A 134 -2.52 2.38 -21.91
CA LYS A 134 -3.48 1.75 -22.85
C LYS A 134 -4.38 0.74 -22.14
N ASP A 135 -3.81 -0.04 -21.25
CA ASP A 135 -4.51 -1.09 -20.51
C ASP A 135 -4.89 -0.70 -19.09
N CYS A 136 -4.56 0.54 -18.67
CA CYS A 136 -4.88 1.05 -17.35
C CYS A 136 -5.51 2.44 -17.48
N VAL A 137 -6.81 2.55 -17.27
CA VAL A 137 -7.59 3.78 -17.51
C VAL A 137 -8.37 4.19 -16.26
N ILE A 138 -8.58 5.49 -16.09
CA ILE A 138 -9.46 6.05 -15.06
C ILE A 138 -10.84 6.21 -15.70
N ASP A 139 -11.81 5.43 -15.27
CA ASP A 139 -13.16 5.38 -15.86
C ASP A 139 -13.93 6.68 -15.65
N ASN A 140 -13.67 7.40 -14.57
CA ASN A 140 -14.28 8.66 -14.18
C ASN A 140 -13.27 9.81 -14.10
N ALA A 141 -12.40 9.96 -15.09
CA ALA A 141 -11.36 10.97 -15.11
C ALA A 141 -11.88 12.43 -15.13
N ASP A 142 -13.16 12.63 -15.44
CA ASP A 142 -13.88 13.91 -15.35
C ASP A 142 -14.00 14.42 -13.90
N GLU A 143 -13.98 13.54 -12.91
CA GLU A 143 -14.01 13.89 -11.48
C GLU A 143 -12.67 14.50 -10.97
N ILE A 144 -11.64 14.57 -11.80
CA ILE A 144 -10.32 15.13 -11.41
C ILE A 144 -10.32 16.64 -11.69
N TYR A 145 -10.01 17.41 -10.66
CA TYR A 145 -9.85 18.85 -10.72
C TYR A 145 -8.38 19.24 -10.66
N PHE A 146 -7.96 20.15 -11.55
CA PHE A 146 -6.57 20.62 -11.59
C PHE A 146 -6.47 22.07 -11.13
N ARG A 147 -5.42 22.34 -10.36
CA ARG A 147 -4.96 23.69 -10.03
C ARG A 147 -3.49 23.85 -10.45
N TYR A 148 -3.11 25.02 -10.88
CA TYR A 148 -1.75 25.30 -11.34
C TYR A 148 -1.18 26.54 -10.69
N ASN A 149 0.04 26.45 -10.19
CA ASN A 149 0.81 27.57 -9.70
C ASN A 149 1.99 27.82 -10.65
N LYS A 150 1.87 28.82 -11.51
CA LYS A 150 2.87 29.16 -12.53
C LYS A 150 4.24 29.55 -11.93
N LYS A 151 4.25 30.27 -10.80
CA LYS A 151 5.51 30.69 -10.17
C LYS A 151 6.36 29.51 -9.71
N LYS A 152 5.73 28.42 -9.31
CA LYS A 152 6.39 27.20 -8.84
C LYS A 152 6.41 26.09 -9.88
N ASP A 153 5.81 26.32 -11.06
CA ASP A 153 5.52 25.28 -12.06
C ASP A 153 4.90 24.02 -11.42
N LEU A 154 3.93 24.24 -10.53
CA LEU A 154 3.33 23.21 -9.68
C LEU A 154 1.91 22.93 -10.15
N ILE A 155 1.68 21.69 -10.58
CA ILE A 155 0.36 21.13 -10.85
C ILE A 155 -0.12 20.42 -9.60
N MET A 156 -1.36 20.71 -9.21
CA MET A 156 -2.08 20.00 -8.14
C MET A 156 -3.32 19.34 -8.73
N ALA A 157 -3.64 18.14 -8.26
CA ALA A 157 -4.89 17.49 -8.61
C ALA A 157 -5.61 16.99 -7.36
N ASP A 158 -6.93 17.12 -7.38
CA ASP A 158 -7.86 16.65 -6.35
C ASP A 158 -9.01 15.90 -7.01
N ALA A 159 -9.68 15.03 -6.27
CA ALA A 159 -10.91 14.38 -6.69
C ALA A 159 -11.87 14.30 -5.50
N GLU A 160 -13.13 14.67 -5.72
CA GLU A 160 -14.18 14.57 -4.67
C GLU A 160 -14.65 13.13 -4.48
N LYS A 161 -14.78 12.41 -5.60
CA LYS A 161 -15.18 11.01 -5.63
C LYS A 161 -13.95 10.12 -5.78
N PRO A 162 -14.00 8.87 -5.32
CA PRO A 162 -12.93 7.91 -5.57
C PRO A 162 -12.74 7.73 -7.08
N LEU A 163 -11.48 7.65 -7.50
CA LEU A 163 -11.12 7.32 -8.87
C LEU A 163 -11.32 5.82 -9.09
N ILE A 164 -12.08 5.47 -10.10
CA ILE A 164 -12.28 4.08 -10.52
C ILE A 164 -11.31 3.81 -11.65
N ILE A 165 -10.37 2.91 -11.40
CA ILE A 165 -9.27 2.62 -12.33
C ILE A 165 -9.40 1.18 -12.80
N THR A 166 -9.65 0.98 -14.10
CA THR A 166 -9.68 -0.34 -14.72
C THR A 166 -8.30 -0.66 -15.28
N ASN A 167 -7.64 -1.66 -14.71
CA ASN A 167 -6.36 -2.18 -15.16
C ASN A 167 -6.56 -3.52 -15.88
N ARG A 168 -6.69 -3.48 -17.21
CA ARG A 168 -6.93 -4.67 -18.05
C ARG A 168 -5.69 -5.55 -18.22
N ALA A 169 -4.49 -4.97 -18.04
CA ALA A 169 -3.24 -5.73 -18.10
C ALA A 169 -3.11 -6.68 -16.92
N LEU A 170 -3.45 -6.18 -15.72
CA LEU A 170 -3.38 -6.96 -14.49
C LEU A 170 -4.74 -7.54 -14.05
N GLY A 171 -5.84 -7.24 -14.77
CA GLY A 171 -7.17 -7.76 -14.48
C GLY A 171 -7.73 -7.31 -13.14
N TYR A 172 -7.55 -6.04 -12.79
CA TYR A 172 -8.05 -5.43 -11.56
C TYR A 172 -8.86 -4.19 -11.84
N LYS A 173 -9.87 -3.95 -11.00
CA LYS A 173 -10.39 -2.61 -10.72
C LYS A 173 -9.82 -2.10 -9.41
N ILE A 174 -9.33 -0.86 -9.41
CA ILE A 174 -8.79 -0.18 -8.23
C ILE A 174 -9.72 0.99 -7.92
N THR A 175 -10.26 1.01 -6.70
CA THR A 175 -10.97 2.18 -6.17
C THR A 175 -9.96 2.98 -5.37
N PHE A 176 -9.60 4.16 -5.87
CA PHE A 176 -8.53 5.00 -5.31
C PHE A 176 -9.10 6.31 -4.76
N PHE A 177 -8.95 6.53 -3.48
CA PHE A 177 -9.33 7.77 -2.78
C PHE A 177 -8.15 8.73 -2.80
N LEU A 178 -8.09 9.60 -3.80
CA LEU A 178 -7.01 10.56 -3.94
C LEU A 178 -7.08 11.60 -2.83
N THR A 179 -6.04 11.68 -2.00
CA THR A 179 -5.91 12.68 -0.94
C THR A 179 -5.20 13.93 -1.45
N SER A 180 -4.15 13.75 -2.24
CA SER A 180 -3.40 14.84 -2.87
C SER A 180 -2.57 14.32 -4.04
N PHE A 181 -2.36 15.18 -5.00
CA PHE A 181 -1.38 15.00 -6.07
C PHE A 181 -0.69 16.33 -6.31
N THR A 182 0.63 16.30 -6.36
CA THR A 182 1.46 17.45 -6.71
C THR A 182 2.53 17.01 -7.69
N ASN A 183 2.76 17.82 -8.72
CA ASN A 183 3.81 17.60 -9.71
C ASN A 183 4.55 18.88 -9.98
N THR A 184 5.86 18.82 -9.94
CA THR A 184 6.81 19.86 -10.40
C THR A 184 7.75 19.22 -11.43
N PRO A 185 8.56 19.98 -12.15
CA PRO A 185 9.56 19.42 -13.06
C PRO A 185 10.57 18.46 -12.42
N SER A 186 10.77 18.56 -11.11
CA SER A 186 11.74 17.75 -10.37
C SER A 186 11.13 16.57 -9.62
N GLN A 187 9.83 16.63 -9.27
CA GLN A 187 9.23 15.64 -8.38
C GLN A 187 7.72 15.53 -8.55
N THR A 188 7.23 14.31 -8.44
CA THR A 188 5.80 14.00 -8.30
C THR A 188 5.55 13.32 -6.97
N ILE A 189 4.60 13.86 -6.20
CA ILE A 189 4.13 13.26 -4.95
C ILE A 189 2.62 13.07 -5.05
N TYR A 190 2.12 11.88 -4.72
CA TYR A 190 0.68 11.66 -4.54
C TYR A 190 0.43 10.79 -3.33
N LYS A 191 -0.68 11.06 -2.67
CA LYS A 191 -1.15 10.33 -1.49
C LYS A 191 -2.61 9.92 -1.68
N GLY A 192 -2.95 8.78 -1.17
CA GLY A 192 -4.31 8.25 -1.20
C GLY A 192 -4.34 6.84 -0.64
N ASN A 193 -5.55 6.31 -0.49
CA ASN A 193 -5.78 4.94 -0.06
C ASN A 193 -6.61 4.24 -1.13
N TYR A 194 -6.49 2.93 -1.24
CA TYR A 194 -7.12 2.21 -2.31
C TYR A 194 -7.40 0.76 -1.92
N PHE A 195 -8.34 0.16 -2.62
CA PHE A 195 -8.56 -1.27 -2.56
C PHE A 195 -8.80 -1.83 -3.96
N PHE A 196 -8.63 -3.15 -4.06
CA PHE A 196 -8.75 -3.86 -5.33
C PHE A 196 -10.06 -4.62 -5.43
N THR A 197 -10.52 -4.81 -6.66
CA THR A 197 -11.54 -5.78 -7.03
C THR A 197 -11.02 -6.60 -8.20
N GLU A 198 -11.16 -7.92 -8.13
CA GLU A 198 -10.78 -8.82 -9.22
C GLU A 198 -11.67 -8.55 -10.45
N ASP A 199 -11.08 -8.40 -11.64
CA ASP A 199 -11.79 -8.11 -12.90
C ASP A 199 -11.40 -9.09 -14.02
N ILE A 200 -11.40 -10.40 -13.69
CA ILE A 200 -11.10 -11.48 -14.65
C ILE A 200 -12.28 -12.39 -14.93
N ALA A 201 -13.41 -12.16 -14.27
CA ALA A 201 -14.60 -13.00 -14.42
C ALA A 201 -15.09 -12.96 -15.88
N GLY A 202 -15.37 -14.14 -16.45
CA GLY A 202 -15.85 -14.28 -17.82
C GLY A 202 -14.78 -14.13 -18.92
N LEU A 203 -13.50 -13.87 -18.57
CA LEU A 203 -12.43 -13.82 -19.53
C LEU A 203 -12.05 -15.22 -20.06
N LYS A 204 -11.58 -15.26 -21.32
CA LYS A 204 -11.08 -16.52 -21.89
C LYS A 204 -9.83 -17.00 -21.15
N PRO A 205 -9.60 -18.33 -21.00
CA PRO A 205 -8.45 -18.87 -20.26
C PRO A 205 -7.08 -18.34 -20.72
N ALA A 206 -6.92 -18.13 -22.02
CA ALA A 206 -5.68 -17.57 -22.58
C ALA A 206 -5.42 -16.12 -22.09
N LYS A 207 -6.47 -15.29 -21.95
CA LYS A 207 -6.35 -13.93 -21.42
C LYS A 207 -6.03 -13.97 -19.92
N VAL A 208 -6.68 -14.85 -19.15
CA VAL A 208 -6.38 -15.03 -17.71
C VAL A 208 -4.92 -15.45 -17.53
N LYS A 209 -4.42 -16.40 -18.33
CA LYS A 209 -2.99 -16.80 -18.29
C LYS A 209 -2.05 -15.64 -18.59
N ALA A 210 -2.37 -14.80 -19.56
CA ALA A 210 -1.58 -13.60 -19.87
C ALA A 210 -1.58 -12.60 -18.71
N ILE A 211 -2.72 -12.40 -18.07
CA ILE A 211 -2.85 -11.55 -16.88
C ILE A 211 -2.00 -12.09 -15.72
N MET A 212 -2.05 -13.39 -15.42
CA MET A 212 -1.22 -13.98 -14.35
C MET A 212 0.28 -13.77 -14.62
N LYS A 213 0.71 -13.95 -15.87
CA LYS A 213 2.10 -13.65 -16.26
C LYS A 213 2.45 -12.17 -16.06
N ALA A 214 1.57 -11.26 -16.43
CA ALA A 214 1.79 -9.83 -16.25
C ALA A 214 1.85 -9.43 -14.75
N ARG A 215 1.06 -10.09 -13.90
CA ARG A 215 1.14 -9.92 -12.44
C ARG A 215 2.48 -10.39 -11.88
N ASP A 216 2.99 -11.53 -12.34
CA ASP A 216 4.33 -12.00 -11.96
C ASP A 216 5.42 -11.01 -12.40
N GLU A 217 5.33 -10.49 -13.62
CA GLU A 217 6.25 -9.46 -14.13
C GLU A 217 6.18 -8.16 -13.32
N ALA A 218 4.98 -7.75 -12.89
CA ALA A 218 4.79 -6.58 -12.01
C ALA A 218 5.32 -6.81 -10.59
N TYR A 219 5.32 -8.05 -10.11
CA TYR A 219 5.79 -8.42 -8.78
C TYR A 219 7.31 -8.45 -8.67
N TYR A 220 7.98 -9.18 -9.58
CA TYR A 220 9.42 -9.41 -9.46
C TYR A 220 10.23 -8.13 -9.66
N GLY A 221 11.02 -7.76 -8.64
CA GLY A 221 11.79 -6.51 -8.60
C GLY A 221 11.02 -5.30 -8.09
N SER A 222 9.73 -5.46 -7.73
CA SER A 222 8.90 -4.40 -7.15
C SER A 222 9.24 -4.11 -5.69
N ARG A 223 8.68 -3.02 -5.16
CA ARG A 223 8.73 -2.69 -3.73
C ARG A 223 8.15 -3.81 -2.87
N MET A 224 7.00 -4.37 -3.26
CA MET A 224 6.36 -5.49 -2.55
C MET A 224 7.29 -6.71 -2.48
N HIS A 225 7.93 -7.07 -3.58
CA HIS A 225 8.90 -8.17 -3.62
C HIS A 225 10.08 -7.90 -2.69
N PHE A 226 10.63 -6.68 -2.74
CA PHE A 226 11.75 -6.28 -1.88
C PHE A 226 11.37 -6.33 -0.38
N ILE A 227 10.22 -5.74 0.00
CA ILE A 227 9.76 -5.72 1.39
C ILE A 227 9.54 -7.15 1.92
N ARG A 228 8.93 -8.04 1.13
CA ARG A 228 8.74 -9.45 1.50
C ARG A 228 10.07 -10.18 1.68
N ALA A 229 11.00 -10.00 0.76
CA ALA A 229 12.34 -10.58 0.85
C ALA A 229 13.12 -10.06 2.06
N LEU A 230 12.98 -8.76 2.36
CA LEU A 230 13.57 -8.13 3.53
C LEU A 230 12.94 -8.63 4.83
N TRP A 231 11.61 -8.73 4.87
CA TRP A 231 10.89 -9.28 6.02
C TRP A 231 11.33 -10.72 6.33
N ALA A 232 11.52 -11.53 5.29
CA ALA A 232 12.00 -12.91 5.41
C ALA A 232 13.49 -13.01 5.73
N ASN A 233 14.26 -11.91 5.65
CA ASN A 233 15.73 -11.87 5.66
C ASN A 233 16.34 -12.73 4.54
N GLU A 234 15.74 -12.73 3.36
CA GLU A 234 16.10 -13.52 2.18
C GLU A 234 16.41 -12.63 0.95
N LEU A 235 16.98 -11.44 1.14
CA LEU A 235 17.26 -10.49 0.06
C LEU A 235 18.11 -11.13 -1.04
N GLU A 236 19.24 -11.73 -0.69
CA GLU A 236 20.16 -12.36 -1.66
C GLU A 236 19.49 -13.52 -2.41
N LYS A 237 18.75 -14.37 -1.72
CA LYS A 237 17.99 -15.48 -2.32
C LYS A 237 16.94 -14.98 -3.32
N ASN A 238 16.43 -13.77 -3.11
CA ASN A 238 15.49 -13.10 -4.02
C ASN A 238 16.19 -12.17 -5.00
N PHE A 239 17.50 -12.32 -5.20
CA PHE A 239 18.32 -11.57 -6.15
C PHE A 239 18.41 -10.06 -5.88
N PHE A 240 18.19 -9.62 -4.65
CA PHE A 240 18.44 -8.26 -4.23
C PHE A 240 19.82 -8.14 -3.57
N ALA A 241 20.51 -7.06 -3.90
CA ALA A 241 21.71 -6.63 -3.20
C ALA A 241 21.55 -5.19 -2.74
N VAL A 242 22.04 -4.88 -1.54
CA VAL A 242 21.94 -3.56 -0.92
C VAL A 242 23.34 -3.01 -0.67
N TYR A 243 23.55 -1.72 -0.93
CA TYR A 243 24.83 -1.04 -0.83
C TYR A 243 24.67 0.32 -0.13
N ARG A 244 25.72 0.79 0.54
CA ARG A 244 25.77 2.14 1.14
C ARG A 244 26.06 3.23 0.12
N THR A 245 26.74 2.91 -0.97
CA THR A 245 27.14 3.85 -2.02
C THR A 245 26.74 3.35 -3.39
N PRO A 246 26.55 4.23 -4.38
CA PRO A 246 26.25 3.83 -5.76
C PRO A 246 27.29 2.84 -6.28
N ARG A 247 26.83 1.84 -7.00
CA ARG A 247 27.63 0.84 -7.68
C ARG A 247 28.70 1.52 -8.57
N GLY A 248 29.96 1.15 -8.40
CA GLY A 248 31.08 1.62 -9.22
C GLY A 248 31.89 2.80 -8.64
N ARG A 249 31.50 3.39 -7.50
CA ARG A 249 32.32 4.44 -6.83
C ARG A 249 33.36 3.90 -5.84
N VAL A 250 33.13 2.70 -5.29
CA VAL A 250 34.08 2.03 -4.38
C VAL A 250 33.91 0.53 -4.60
N GLY A 251 35.00 -0.23 -4.65
CA GLY A 251 35.00 -1.66 -4.96
C GLY A 251 34.04 -2.50 -4.10
N ASN A 252 33.92 -3.79 -4.38
CA ASN A 252 32.94 -4.77 -3.83
C ASN A 252 32.78 -4.84 -2.29
N SER A 253 33.45 -4.02 -1.51
CA SER A 253 33.44 -4.03 -0.03
C SER A 253 32.29 -3.26 0.62
N ASN A 254 31.37 -2.65 -0.16
CA ASN A 254 30.31 -1.79 0.37
C ASN A 254 28.91 -2.44 0.37
N THR A 255 28.84 -3.75 0.33
CA THR A 255 27.58 -4.47 0.54
C THR A 255 27.06 -4.18 1.95
N TYR A 256 25.83 -3.70 2.04
CA TYR A 256 25.17 -3.43 3.31
C TYR A 256 24.19 -4.55 3.65
N ASN A 257 24.36 -5.15 4.82
CA ASN A 257 23.47 -6.19 5.30
C ASN A 257 22.22 -5.54 5.96
N LEU A 258 21.28 -5.11 5.13
CA LEU A 258 20.00 -4.61 5.62
C LEU A 258 19.15 -5.75 6.15
N GLN A 259 18.75 -5.67 7.41
CA GLN A 259 17.92 -6.69 8.06
C GLN A 259 16.67 -6.05 8.67
N ALA A 260 15.57 -6.79 8.62
CA ALA A 260 14.37 -6.48 9.37
C ALA A 260 14.44 -7.10 10.77
N SER A 261 14.07 -6.33 11.79
CA SER A 261 14.17 -6.70 13.19
C SER A 261 12.80 -6.80 13.85
N ASN A 262 12.66 -7.72 14.81
CA ASN A 262 11.50 -7.80 15.70
C ASN A 262 11.62 -6.81 16.89
N LYS A 263 12.66 -5.97 16.92
CA LYS A 263 12.89 -5.00 17.98
C LYS A 263 12.76 -3.58 17.44
N VAL A 264 12.13 -2.72 18.22
CA VAL A 264 12.06 -1.27 17.97
C VAL A 264 13.01 -0.59 18.96
N GLY A 265 13.98 0.18 18.43
CA GLY A 265 14.96 0.90 19.26
C GLY A 265 16.06 0.00 19.83
N PHE A 266 17.05 0.64 20.51
CA PHE A 266 18.18 -0.07 21.08
C PHE A 266 17.87 -0.73 22.44
N ASP A 267 16.86 -0.21 23.18
CA ASP A 267 16.61 -0.59 24.58
C ASP A 267 15.19 -1.12 24.85
N ASP A 268 14.19 -0.89 23.97
CA ASP A 268 12.82 -1.31 24.21
C ASP A 268 12.43 -2.52 23.34
N ILE A 269 12.17 -3.64 24.02
CA ILE A 269 11.56 -4.81 23.39
C ILE A 269 10.04 -4.58 23.37
N VAL A 270 9.52 -4.00 22.29
CA VAL A 270 8.09 -4.04 22.04
C VAL A 270 7.80 -5.39 21.40
N GLN A 271 6.96 -6.20 22.04
CA GLN A 271 6.45 -7.43 21.43
C GLN A 271 5.49 -7.05 20.31
N ILE A 272 5.95 -7.18 19.06
CA ILE A 272 5.12 -6.97 17.87
C ILE A 272 4.52 -8.30 17.42
N ALA A 273 3.45 -8.24 16.65
CA ALA A 273 2.86 -9.45 16.06
C ALA A 273 3.89 -10.20 15.20
N ASP A 274 3.83 -11.52 15.18
CA ASP A 274 4.77 -12.38 14.41
C ASP A 274 4.84 -12.03 12.92
N THR A 275 3.83 -11.31 12.41
CA THR A 275 3.74 -10.85 11.01
C THR A 275 4.47 -9.54 10.74
N GLN A 276 4.91 -8.83 11.79
CA GLN A 276 5.49 -7.48 11.70
C GLN A 276 6.99 -7.49 12.02
N LYS A 277 7.74 -6.66 11.33
CA LYS A 277 9.14 -6.36 11.61
C LYS A 277 9.42 -4.88 11.37
N PHE A 278 10.53 -4.38 11.87
CA PHE A 278 10.97 -3.00 11.67
C PHE A 278 12.24 -2.93 10.83
N ILE A 279 12.30 -1.90 9.99
CA ILE A 279 13.51 -1.49 9.29
C ILE A 279 14.01 -0.21 9.95
N MET A 280 15.32 -0.16 10.20
CA MET A 280 16.00 1.06 10.58
C MET A 280 17.18 1.24 9.62
N LEU A 281 17.20 2.37 8.92
CA LEU A 281 18.39 2.78 8.17
C LEU A 281 19.27 3.55 9.13
N ALA A 282 20.36 2.92 9.59
CA ALA A 282 21.28 3.55 10.53
C ALA A 282 21.87 4.83 9.92
N LYS A 283 21.86 5.92 10.69
CA LYS A 283 22.65 7.11 10.37
C LYS A 283 24.12 6.73 10.47
N ASP A 284 24.88 6.92 9.40
CA ASP A 284 26.34 6.72 9.48
C ASP A 284 26.94 7.67 10.49
N ALA A 285 27.69 7.13 11.44
CA ALA A 285 28.48 7.90 12.40
C ALA A 285 29.65 8.66 11.74
N ASP A 286 29.95 8.36 10.47
CA ASP A 286 30.98 9.06 9.68
C ASP A 286 30.40 10.31 9.00
N ALA A 287 30.14 11.33 9.80
CA ALA A 287 29.64 12.64 9.39
C ALA A 287 30.60 13.46 8.47
N ASN A 288 31.71 12.90 8.01
CA ASN A 288 32.68 13.58 7.18
C ASN A 288 32.40 13.50 5.66
N ASN A 289 31.34 12.84 5.25
CA ASN A 289 30.96 12.73 3.84
C ASN A 289 29.62 13.43 3.59
N GLU A 290 29.64 14.75 3.44
CA GLU A 290 28.49 15.63 3.21
C GLU A 290 27.64 15.33 1.94
N LYS A 291 27.98 14.28 1.19
CA LYS A 291 27.32 13.93 -0.10
C LYS A 291 26.37 12.74 -0.06
N LEU A 292 26.30 12.04 1.04
CA LEU A 292 25.34 10.95 1.24
C LEU A 292 24.44 11.34 2.41
N ASN A 293 23.15 11.55 2.16
CA ASN A 293 22.18 11.60 3.25
C ASN A 293 22.26 10.27 3.98
N GLY A 294 22.80 10.25 5.22
CA GLY A 294 23.16 9.04 5.98
C GLY A 294 22.00 8.05 6.25
N ASN A 295 20.82 8.30 5.70
CA ASN A 295 19.60 7.48 5.82
C ASN A 295 19.18 6.84 4.49
N GLU A 296 20.06 6.71 3.51
CA GLU A 296 19.73 6.18 2.18
C GLU A 296 20.61 4.97 1.86
N VAL A 297 20.02 3.93 1.25
CA VAL A 297 20.72 2.75 0.72
C VAL A 297 20.38 2.55 -0.75
N PHE A 298 21.31 1.93 -1.48
CA PHE A 298 21.15 1.58 -2.88
C PHE A 298 20.72 0.13 -3.00
N ILE A 299 19.75 -0.15 -3.85
CA ILE A 299 19.20 -1.49 -4.06
C ILE A 299 19.35 -1.86 -5.52
N THR A 300 19.84 -3.05 -5.79
CA THR A 300 19.81 -3.64 -7.13
C THR A 300 19.01 -4.93 -7.12
N TYR A 301 18.32 -5.20 -8.22
CA TYR A 301 17.64 -6.46 -8.48
C TYR A 301 18.23 -7.12 -9.72
N LYS A 302 18.69 -8.40 -9.59
CA LYS A 302 19.33 -9.16 -10.69
C LYS A 302 20.44 -8.37 -11.41
N ASN A 303 21.21 -7.59 -10.65
CA ASN A 303 22.25 -6.71 -11.20
C ASN A 303 21.74 -5.64 -12.21
N GLY A 304 20.44 -5.37 -12.20
CA GLY A 304 19.80 -4.33 -13.02
C GLY A 304 20.03 -2.91 -12.51
N ASN A 305 19.15 -2.00 -12.92
CA ASN A 305 19.22 -0.58 -12.56
C ASN A 305 19.06 -0.35 -11.05
N ASP A 306 19.75 0.67 -10.56
CA ASP A 306 19.74 1.05 -9.16
C ASP A 306 18.40 1.67 -8.76
N SER A 307 17.97 1.28 -7.57
CA SER A 307 16.91 1.94 -6.81
C SER A 307 17.50 2.46 -5.51
N PHE A 308 16.77 3.37 -4.86
CA PHE A 308 17.21 3.97 -3.61
C PHE A 308 16.09 3.85 -2.60
N LEU A 309 16.44 3.50 -1.39
CA LEU A 309 15.55 3.48 -0.25
C LEU A 309 16.11 4.44 0.80
N GLY A 310 15.35 5.50 1.07
CA GLY A 310 15.60 6.45 2.13
C GLY A 310 14.62 6.27 3.28
N GLN A 311 15.01 6.73 4.46
CA GLN A 311 14.12 6.88 5.60
C GLN A 311 13.89 8.37 5.83
N GLU A 312 12.62 8.77 5.85
CA GLU A 312 12.23 10.16 6.09
C GLU A 312 12.65 10.63 7.49
N ASP A 313 12.98 11.90 7.62
CA ASP A 313 13.31 12.50 8.90
C ASP A 313 12.14 12.42 9.88
N GLY A 314 12.44 12.15 11.14
CA GLY A 314 11.44 12.00 12.21
C GLY A 314 10.99 10.57 12.47
N TYR A 315 11.30 9.61 11.60
CA TYR A 315 11.02 8.20 11.83
C TYR A 315 12.24 7.53 12.48
N THR A 316 12.03 6.82 13.60
CA THR A 316 13.05 6.00 14.28
C THR A 316 13.12 4.58 13.75
N GLY A 317 12.11 4.17 12.98
CA GLY A 317 12.00 2.90 12.30
C GLY A 317 10.69 2.83 11.53
N VAL A 318 10.63 1.98 10.52
CA VAL A 318 9.44 1.79 9.70
C VAL A 318 8.99 0.34 9.80
N MET A 319 7.73 0.12 10.15
CA MET A 319 7.16 -1.21 10.23
C MET A 319 6.89 -1.77 8.83
N ILE A 320 7.21 -3.03 8.66
CA ILE A 320 6.93 -3.82 7.46
C ILE A 320 6.22 -5.12 7.83
N ASP A 321 5.46 -5.70 6.90
CA ASP A 321 4.84 -7.00 7.10
C ASP A 321 5.22 -8.03 6.03
N GLN A 322 4.85 -9.27 6.30
CA GLN A 322 5.10 -10.41 5.42
C GLN A 322 4.39 -10.31 4.06
N ASN A 323 3.36 -9.46 3.92
CA ASN A 323 2.60 -9.29 2.69
C ASN A 323 3.18 -8.19 1.79
N GLY A 324 4.23 -7.50 2.27
CA GLY A 324 4.89 -6.43 1.52
C GLY A 324 4.35 -5.04 1.82
N PHE A 325 3.50 -4.91 2.85
CA PHE A 325 3.09 -3.61 3.37
C PHE A 325 4.26 -2.97 4.15
N HIS A 326 4.33 -1.65 4.10
CA HIS A 326 5.18 -0.83 4.97
C HIS A 326 4.44 0.43 5.38
N ASP A 327 4.71 0.90 6.59
CA ASP A 327 4.22 2.19 7.08
C ASP A 327 4.84 3.36 6.30
N GLU A 328 4.31 4.55 6.53
CA GLU A 328 4.91 5.80 6.08
C GLU A 328 6.34 5.93 6.63
N GLY A 329 7.16 6.75 5.98
CA GLY A 329 8.55 7.00 6.39
C GLY A 329 9.61 6.34 5.52
N LEU A 330 9.24 5.61 4.44
CA LEU A 330 10.16 5.14 3.41
C LEU A 330 10.04 5.98 2.14
N GLU A 331 11.16 6.54 1.71
CA GLU A 331 11.26 7.23 0.43
C GLU A 331 11.89 6.33 -0.62
N TRP A 332 11.24 6.18 -1.75
CA TRP A 332 11.70 5.36 -2.87
C TRP A 332 12.11 6.24 -4.05
N LYS A 333 13.32 6.01 -4.58
CA LYS A 333 13.85 6.68 -5.78
C LYS A 333 14.37 5.66 -6.78
N GLY A 334 14.70 6.11 -7.99
CA GLY A 334 15.24 5.27 -9.06
C GLY A 334 14.21 4.28 -9.59
N ASN A 335 14.64 3.10 -9.99
CA ASN A 335 13.83 2.14 -10.72
C ASN A 335 12.55 1.71 -9.97
N MET A 336 12.61 1.51 -8.65
CA MET A 336 11.42 1.15 -7.86
C MET A 336 10.44 2.30 -7.69
N SER A 337 10.83 3.55 -7.93
CA SER A 337 9.92 4.70 -7.85
C SER A 337 9.03 4.84 -9.08
N VAL A 338 9.38 4.20 -10.21
CA VAL A 338 8.57 4.26 -11.44
C VAL A 338 7.39 3.28 -11.43
N TYR A 339 7.30 2.43 -10.41
CA TYR A 339 6.11 1.59 -10.19
C TYR A 339 4.94 2.48 -9.79
N ARG A 340 4.08 2.76 -10.77
CA ARG A 340 2.88 3.60 -10.63
C ARG A 340 1.64 2.73 -10.45
N ILE A 341 0.47 3.35 -10.47
CA ILE A 341 -0.82 2.66 -10.23
C ILE A 341 -1.02 1.47 -11.18
N SER A 342 -0.58 1.56 -12.44
CA SER A 342 -0.69 0.47 -13.41
C SER A 342 0.07 -0.80 -13.03
N MET A 343 1.04 -0.70 -12.13
CA MET A 343 1.87 -1.82 -11.67
C MET A 343 1.53 -2.30 -10.25
N LEU A 344 0.54 -1.69 -9.60
CA LEU A 344 0.17 -2.08 -8.24
C LEU A 344 -0.48 -3.46 -8.21
N LEU A 345 -0.13 -4.21 -7.17
CA LEU A 345 -0.71 -5.51 -6.85
C LEU A 345 -1.32 -5.46 -5.44
N PRO A 346 -2.40 -6.19 -5.21
CA PRO A 346 -2.97 -6.33 -3.87
C PRO A 346 -1.99 -7.08 -2.94
N PHE A 347 -2.02 -6.77 -1.66
CA PHE A 347 -1.16 -7.42 -0.67
C PHE A 347 -1.45 -8.92 -0.48
N GLU A 348 -2.54 -9.43 -1.03
CA GLU A 348 -2.83 -10.87 -1.11
C GLU A 348 -2.18 -11.56 -2.31
N PHE A 349 -1.64 -10.81 -3.26
CA PHE A 349 -1.04 -11.41 -4.46
C PHE A 349 0.13 -12.33 -4.08
N MET A 350 0.14 -13.53 -4.66
CA MET A 350 1.24 -14.49 -4.55
C MET A 350 1.73 -14.82 -5.96
N PRO A 351 3.03 -14.67 -6.25
CA PRO A 351 3.58 -14.99 -7.57
C PRO A 351 3.49 -16.50 -7.86
N SER A 352 3.38 -16.82 -9.14
CA SER A 352 3.48 -18.20 -9.61
C SER A 352 4.86 -18.76 -9.27
N LYS A 353 4.92 -20.02 -8.84
CA LYS A 353 6.19 -20.68 -8.49
C LYS A 353 6.97 -21.06 -9.75
#